data_bd5d685a37c97e891af4ce8dd180c52c
#
_entry.id   bd5d685a37c97e891af4ce8dd180c52c
#
_cell.length_a   1.000
_cell.length_b   1.000
_cell.length_c   1.000
_cell.angle_alpha   90.00
_cell.angle_beta   90.00
_cell.angle_gamma   90.00
#
_symmetry.space_group_name_H-M   'P 1'
#
loop_
_entity.id
_entity.type
_entity.pdbx_description
1 polymer ?
#
loop_
_entity_poly.entity_id
_entity_poly.type
_entity_poly.pdbx_seq_one_letter_code
_entity_poly.pdbx_strand_id
1 'polypeptide(L)'
;MGMNAEYVAMMETQLKKWDADVDALAAESEKAGAEARAAYRAQIKDLRASRDAAQKTFQEMLVANESAGAQLQAGMKQAWETMQKNLEKVSSDLRK
;
A
#
# COMPACT_ATOMS: atom_id res chain seq x y z
N MET A 1 19.93 -14.74 -10.43
CA MET A 1 19.31 -13.72 -11.24
C MET A 1 18.35 -12.90 -10.46
N GLY A 2 18.32 -11.62 -10.70
CA GLY A 2 17.42 -10.73 -10.02
C GLY A 2 15.98 -10.93 -10.47
N MET A 3 15.12 -10.05 -9.98
CA MET A 3 13.70 -10.07 -10.32
C MET A 3 13.50 -9.71 -11.78
N ASN A 4 12.41 -10.23 -12.34
CA ASN A 4 11.97 -9.89 -13.67
C ASN A 4 11.71 -8.39 -13.76
N ALA A 5 12.21 -7.74 -14.80
CA ALA A 5 12.03 -6.30 -15.00
C ALA A 5 10.57 -5.90 -15.12
N GLU A 6 9.74 -6.77 -15.68
CA GLU A 6 8.30 -6.52 -15.77
C GLU A 6 7.64 -6.50 -14.40
N TYR A 7 8.05 -7.40 -13.51
CA TYR A 7 7.55 -7.44 -12.15
C TYR A 7 7.95 -6.18 -11.38
N VAL A 8 9.20 -5.76 -11.53
CA VAL A 8 9.71 -4.53 -10.89
C VAL A 8 8.89 -3.32 -11.36
N ALA A 9 8.70 -3.20 -12.67
CA ALA A 9 7.93 -2.09 -13.24
C ALA A 9 6.49 -2.10 -12.75
N MET A 10 5.88 -3.28 -12.67
CA MET A 10 4.51 -3.44 -12.18
C MET A 10 4.41 -2.99 -10.72
N MET A 11 5.38 -3.39 -9.89
CA MET A 11 5.36 -3.02 -8.48
C MET A 11 5.56 -1.53 -8.27
N GLU A 12 6.47 -0.92 -9.02
CA GLU A 12 6.69 0.53 -8.95
C GLU A 12 5.42 1.28 -9.33
N THR A 13 4.76 0.85 -10.39
CA THR A 13 3.50 1.45 -10.83
C THR A 13 2.42 1.30 -9.76
N GLN A 14 2.33 0.11 -9.16
CA GLN A 14 1.33 -0.16 -8.13
C GLN A 14 1.58 0.67 -6.87
N LEU A 15 2.83 0.84 -6.47
CA LEU A 15 3.17 1.66 -5.31
C LEU A 15 2.78 3.12 -5.53
N LYS A 16 3.01 3.63 -6.73
CA LYS A 16 2.60 4.99 -7.10
C LYS A 16 1.08 5.12 -7.11
N LYS A 17 0.40 4.10 -7.61
CA LYS A 17 -1.06 4.08 -7.62
C LYS A 17 -1.60 4.09 -6.19
N TRP A 18 -1.01 3.31 -5.30
CA TRP A 18 -1.41 3.29 -3.89
C TRP A 18 -1.23 4.65 -3.23
N ASP A 19 -0.12 5.35 -3.53
CA ASP A 19 0.09 6.71 -3.03
C ASP A 19 -1.04 7.63 -3.47
N ALA A 20 -1.38 7.58 -4.76
CA ALA A 20 -2.44 8.40 -5.30
C ALA A 20 -3.81 8.04 -4.70
N ASP A 21 -4.07 6.74 -4.54
CA ASP A 21 -5.32 6.26 -3.95
C ASP A 21 -5.46 6.70 -2.49
N VAL A 22 -4.38 6.60 -1.71
CA VAL A 22 -4.39 7.03 -0.32
C VAL A 22 -4.60 8.53 -0.23
N ASP A 23 -3.93 9.30 -1.08
CA ASP A 23 -4.09 10.76 -1.10
C ASP A 23 -5.53 11.14 -1.47
N ALA A 24 -6.15 10.43 -2.42
CA ALA A 24 -7.53 10.67 -2.81
C ALA A 24 -8.49 10.36 -1.65
N LEU A 25 -8.25 9.26 -0.93
CA LEU A 25 -9.07 8.89 0.23
C LEU A 25 -8.89 9.90 1.35
N ALA A 26 -7.67 10.40 1.55
CA ALA A 26 -7.41 11.43 2.55
C ALA A 26 -8.20 12.71 2.24
N ALA A 27 -8.21 13.13 0.97
CA ALA A 27 -8.96 14.29 0.54
C ALA A 27 -10.46 14.09 0.74
N GLU A 28 -10.98 12.91 0.40
CA GLU A 28 -12.39 12.57 0.62
C GLU A 28 -12.75 12.61 2.10
N SER A 29 -11.86 12.07 2.95
CA SER A 29 -12.12 12.00 4.39
C SER A 29 -12.21 13.38 5.02
N GLU A 30 -11.53 14.38 4.47
CA GLU A 30 -11.58 15.75 4.99
C GLU A 30 -12.93 16.42 4.76
N LYS A 31 -13.75 15.88 3.87
CA LYS A 31 -15.11 16.38 3.62
C LYS A 31 -16.12 15.86 4.63
N ALA A 32 -15.74 14.88 5.44
CA ALA A 32 -16.62 14.28 6.43
C ALA A 32 -16.77 15.21 7.65
N GLY A 33 -17.75 14.92 8.49
CA GLY A 33 -17.94 15.64 9.76
C GLY A 33 -16.75 15.42 10.71
N ALA A 34 -16.63 16.26 11.73
CA ALA A 34 -15.46 16.27 12.62
C ALA A 34 -15.14 14.92 13.24
N GLU A 35 -16.16 14.21 13.74
CA GLU A 35 -15.96 12.90 14.37
C GLU A 35 -15.50 11.86 13.35
N ALA A 36 -16.15 11.84 12.18
CA ALA A 36 -15.79 10.91 11.12
C ALA A 36 -14.39 11.20 10.57
N ARG A 37 -14.02 12.48 10.46
CA ARG A 37 -12.68 12.87 10.02
C ARG A 37 -11.59 12.29 10.91
N ALA A 38 -11.79 12.34 12.23
CA ALA A 38 -10.81 11.80 13.17
C ALA A 38 -10.60 10.30 12.95
N ALA A 39 -11.70 9.57 12.77
CA ALA A 39 -11.63 8.12 12.49
C ALA A 39 -10.94 7.83 11.16
N TYR A 40 -11.28 8.58 10.12
CA TYR A 40 -10.66 8.38 8.79
C TYR A 40 -9.19 8.74 8.79
N ARG A 41 -8.79 9.78 9.52
CA ARG A 41 -7.36 10.14 9.65
C ARG A 41 -6.56 8.98 10.23
N ALA A 42 -7.09 8.28 11.23
CA ALA A 42 -6.43 7.11 11.80
C ALA A 42 -6.30 6.02 10.75
N GLN A 43 -7.36 5.76 9.98
CA GLN A 43 -7.33 4.75 8.91
C GLN A 43 -6.35 5.12 7.80
N ILE A 44 -6.31 6.40 7.40
CA ILE A 44 -5.38 6.89 6.39
C ILE A 44 -3.94 6.74 6.87
N LYS A 45 -3.68 7.04 8.14
CA LYS A 45 -2.36 6.86 8.72
C LYS A 45 -1.92 5.40 8.63
N ASP A 46 -2.83 4.47 8.93
CA ASP A 46 -2.55 3.04 8.83
C ASP A 46 -2.27 2.63 7.37
N LEU A 47 -3.02 3.18 6.42
CA LEU A 47 -2.80 2.93 5.00
C LEU A 47 -1.41 3.41 4.56
N ARG A 48 -1.01 4.60 5.00
CA ARG A 48 0.31 5.13 4.67
C ARG A 48 1.42 4.28 5.27
N ALA A 49 1.23 3.80 6.49
CA ALA A 49 2.19 2.91 7.13
C ALA A 49 2.29 1.58 6.38
N SER A 50 1.16 1.02 5.95
CA SER A 50 1.15 -0.21 5.15
C SER A 50 1.84 -0.02 3.80
N ARG A 51 1.60 1.13 3.15
CA ARG A 51 2.24 1.46 1.88
C ARG A 51 3.76 1.61 2.05
N ASP A 52 4.20 2.27 3.12
CA ASP A 52 5.62 2.44 3.40
C ASP A 52 6.29 1.09 3.67
N ALA A 53 5.61 0.21 4.41
CA ALA A 53 6.12 -1.13 4.67
C ALA A 53 6.25 -1.93 3.36
N ALA A 54 5.27 -1.82 2.47
CA ALA A 54 5.32 -2.46 1.16
C ALA A 54 6.48 -1.94 0.32
N GLN A 55 6.70 -0.63 0.34
CA GLN A 55 7.81 -0.03 -0.40
C GLN A 55 9.16 -0.49 0.15
N LYS A 56 9.28 -0.57 1.47
CA LYS A 56 10.51 -1.04 2.10
C LYS A 56 10.81 -2.48 1.70
N THR A 57 9.80 -3.34 1.75
CA THR A 57 9.93 -4.74 1.33
C THR A 57 10.36 -4.82 -0.14
N PHE A 58 9.74 -4.00 -0.99
CA PHE A 58 10.09 -3.95 -2.40
C PHE A 58 11.56 -3.56 -2.61
N GLN A 59 12.03 -2.55 -1.90
CA GLN A 59 13.43 -2.12 -1.99
C GLN A 59 14.38 -3.22 -1.53
N GLU A 60 14.04 -3.93 -0.47
CA GLU A 60 14.83 -5.07 0.00
C GLU A 60 14.89 -6.18 -1.05
N MET A 61 13.78 -6.42 -1.75
CA MET A 61 13.74 -7.41 -2.83
C MET A 61 14.69 -7.06 -3.97
N LEU A 62 14.81 -5.77 -4.30
CA LEU A 62 15.66 -5.33 -5.40
C LEU A 62 17.15 -5.60 -5.16
N VAL A 63 17.55 -5.67 -3.89
CA VAL A 63 18.96 -5.88 -3.53
C VAL A 63 19.22 -7.27 -2.95
N ALA A 64 18.17 -8.10 -2.84
CA ALA A 64 18.28 -9.43 -2.25
C ALA A 64 18.90 -10.42 -3.22
N ASN A 65 19.57 -11.44 -2.66
CA ASN A 65 20.02 -12.58 -3.48
C ASN A 65 18.82 -13.53 -3.71
N GLU A 66 19.06 -14.57 -4.52
CA GLU A 66 17.99 -15.50 -4.88
C GLU A 66 17.35 -16.18 -3.69
N SER A 67 18.14 -16.53 -2.67
CA SER A 67 17.62 -17.21 -1.48
C SER A 67 16.69 -16.33 -0.67
N ALA A 68 17.08 -15.07 -0.46
CA ALA A 68 16.28 -14.12 0.30
C ALA A 68 15.10 -13.61 -0.54
N GLY A 69 15.29 -13.55 -1.86
CA GLY A 69 14.27 -13.02 -2.77
C GLY A 69 12.94 -13.76 -2.70
N ALA A 70 12.98 -15.08 -2.54
CA ALA A 70 11.75 -15.88 -2.47
C ALA A 70 10.92 -15.52 -1.22
N GLN A 71 11.58 -15.35 -0.08
CA GLN A 71 10.90 -14.97 1.16
C GLN A 71 10.34 -13.55 1.08
N LEU A 72 11.11 -12.65 0.47
CA LEU A 72 10.68 -11.27 0.31
C LEU A 72 9.52 -11.16 -0.67
N GLN A 73 9.48 -12.00 -1.72
CA GLN A 73 8.34 -12.05 -2.63
C GLN A 73 7.07 -12.45 -1.91
N ALA A 74 7.15 -13.46 -1.03
CA ALA A 74 6.00 -13.86 -0.23
C ALA A 74 5.53 -12.74 0.68
N GLY A 75 6.47 -12.02 1.31
CA GLY A 75 6.17 -10.86 2.13
C GLY A 75 5.53 -9.74 1.33
N MET A 76 6.03 -9.51 0.11
CA MET A 76 5.48 -8.48 -0.77
C MET A 76 4.05 -8.81 -1.20
N LYS A 77 3.79 -10.08 -1.52
CA LYS A 77 2.43 -10.53 -1.88
C LYS A 77 1.47 -10.29 -0.72
N GLN A 78 1.91 -10.60 0.50
CA GLN A 78 1.10 -10.41 1.69
C GLN A 78 0.82 -8.92 1.93
N ALA A 79 1.84 -8.07 1.77
CA ALA A 79 1.71 -6.63 1.90
C ALA A 79 0.73 -6.08 0.85
N TRP A 80 0.82 -6.60 -0.38
CA TRP A 80 -0.09 -6.22 -1.46
C TRP A 80 -1.54 -6.53 -1.09
N GLU A 81 -1.81 -7.77 -0.65
CA GLU A 81 -3.15 -8.18 -0.27
C GLU A 81 -3.69 -7.35 0.89
N THR A 82 -2.85 -7.09 1.89
CA THR A 82 -3.23 -6.26 3.03
C THR A 82 -3.58 -4.84 2.59
N MET A 83 -2.78 -4.26 1.71
CA MET A 83 -3.01 -2.91 1.20
C MET A 83 -4.31 -2.84 0.42
N GLN A 84 -4.57 -3.83 -0.44
CA GLN A 84 -5.80 -3.90 -1.22
C GLN A 84 -7.03 -3.97 -0.32
N LYS A 85 -7.00 -4.83 0.68
CA LYS A 85 -8.11 -4.97 1.62
C LYS A 85 -8.36 -3.68 2.39
N ASN A 86 -7.30 -3.04 2.85
CA ASN A 86 -7.41 -1.80 3.61
C ASN A 86 -7.96 -0.67 2.75
N LEU A 87 -7.49 -0.57 1.50
CA LEU A 87 -8.01 0.43 0.57
C LEU A 87 -9.48 0.23 0.29
N GLU A 88 -9.90 -1.02 0.06
CA GLU A 88 -11.30 -1.35 -0.18
C GLU A 88 -12.16 -1.01 1.03
N LYS A 89 -11.68 -1.32 2.22
CA LYS A 89 -12.42 -1.05 3.46
C LYS A 89 -12.63 0.45 3.67
N VAL A 90 -11.57 1.25 3.54
CA VAL A 90 -11.67 2.69 3.74
C VAL A 90 -12.54 3.32 2.66
N SER A 91 -12.37 2.88 1.40
CA SER A 91 -13.17 3.38 0.30
C SER A 91 -14.66 3.06 0.52
N SER A 92 -14.97 1.85 0.97
CA SER A 92 -16.35 1.45 1.26
C SER A 92 -16.94 2.29 2.40
N ASP A 93 -16.18 2.52 3.46
CA ASP A 93 -16.62 3.33 4.60
C ASP A 93 -16.93 4.76 4.18
N LEU A 94 -16.11 5.33 3.29
CA LEU A 94 -16.32 6.69 2.80
C LEU A 94 -17.54 6.83 1.90
N ARG A 95 -17.98 5.73 1.28
CA ARG A 95 -19.16 5.73 0.40
C ARG A 95 -20.48 5.60 1.14
N LYS A 96 -20.45 5.24 2.40
CA LYS A 96 -21.66 5.06 3.21
C LYS A 96 -22.39 6.37 3.56
#